data_c1a61cd1c46c19f483a80d357d7da27f
#
_entry.id   c1a61cd1c46c19f483a80d357d7da27f
#
_cell.length_a   1.000
_cell.length_b   1.000
_cell.length_c   1.000
_cell.angle_alpha   90.00
_cell.angle_beta   90.00
_cell.angle_gamma   90.00
#
_symmetry.space_group_name_H-M   'P 1'
#
loop_
_entity.id
_entity.type
_entity.pdbx_description
1 polymer ?
#
loop_
_entity_poly.entity_id
_entity_poly.type
_entity_poly.pdbx_seq_one_letter_code
_entity_poly.pdbx_strand_id
1 'polypeptide(L)'
;RLSLVGSEMCIRDRVYSKPQALSQCRDWLGRHMPGTRLVEMASTAAAAKLASEKKGAAAIASRMAGVQYGLDVIESDIEDHKNNTTRFAVIGESSPPKSSNDKTSLMFEISHRPGALADAMMAFKTCRLNLTWIESFPMPESKNEYFFFVEFEGHESSPKVKRVLKELEEITSRHVVLGSYPRSQPVE
;
A
#
# COMPACT_ATOMS: atom_id res chain seq x y z
N ARG A 1 10.82 -1.62 -5.17
CA ARG A 1 11.68 -0.44 -5.40
C ARG A 1 11.64 -0.04 -6.87
N LEU A 2 11.82 1.24 -7.15
CA LEU A 2 11.82 1.80 -8.50
C LEU A 2 13.25 2.00 -8.99
N SER A 3 13.49 1.60 -10.24
CA SER A 3 14.77 1.73 -10.91
C SER A 3 14.59 2.41 -12.26
N LEU A 4 15.61 3.11 -12.72
CA LEU A 4 15.70 3.58 -14.08
C LEU A 4 16.26 2.45 -14.94
N VAL A 5 15.50 2.00 -15.94
CA VAL A 5 15.86 0.93 -16.85
C VAL A 5 15.83 1.41 -18.30
N GLY A 6 16.78 0.97 -19.11
CA GLY A 6 16.91 1.40 -20.50
C GLY A 6 17.79 0.49 -21.31
N SER A 7 17.75 0.61 -22.64
CA SER A 7 18.59 -0.16 -23.56
C SER A 7 19.97 0.44 -23.84
N GLU A 8 20.21 1.68 -23.42
CA GLU A 8 21.45 2.41 -23.66
C GLU A 8 21.80 3.34 -22.49
N MET A 9 23.09 3.53 -22.23
CA MET A 9 23.60 4.40 -21.17
C MET A 9 23.34 5.91 -21.43
N CYS A 10 22.98 6.27 -22.67
CA CYS A 10 22.65 7.65 -23.07
C CYS A 10 21.15 7.81 -23.27
N ILE A 11 20.42 8.04 -22.18
CA ILE A 11 19.00 8.42 -22.26
C ILE A 11 18.94 9.87 -22.70
N ARG A 12 18.45 10.12 -23.90
CA ARG A 12 18.43 11.47 -24.50
C ARG A 12 17.06 12.11 -24.51
N ASP A 13 15.99 11.29 -24.71
CA ASP A 13 14.74 11.86 -25.19
C ASP A 13 13.60 11.77 -24.18
N ARG A 14 13.38 10.60 -23.56
CA ARG A 14 12.14 10.34 -22.81
C ARG A 14 12.33 9.33 -21.70
N VAL A 15 11.62 9.58 -20.59
CA VAL A 15 11.41 8.61 -19.52
C VAL A 15 9.93 8.29 -19.44
N TYR A 16 9.59 7.02 -19.53
CA TYR A 16 8.24 6.49 -19.44
C TYR A 16 7.98 5.93 -18.05
N SER A 17 6.83 6.21 -17.48
CA SER A 17 6.30 5.45 -16.33
C SER A 17 4.83 5.80 -16.06
N LYS A 18 4.21 5.12 -15.07
CA LYS A 18 2.91 5.55 -14.58
C LYS A 18 3.05 6.84 -13.74
N PRO A 19 2.00 7.70 -13.69
CA PRO A 19 2.05 8.99 -13.00
C PRO A 19 2.56 8.92 -11.57
N GLN A 20 2.10 7.93 -10.81
CA GLN A 20 2.54 7.72 -9.44
C GLN A 20 4.05 7.46 -9.30
N ALA A 21 4.63 6.64 -10.18
CA ALA A 21 6.06 6.35 -10.15
C ALA A 21 6.91 7.56 -10.57
N LEU A 22 6.45 8.34 -11.55
CA LEU A 22 7.07 9.62 -11.92
C LEU A 22 7.06 10.61 -10.75
N SER A 23 5.93 10.70 -10.04
CA SER A 23 5.79 11.55 -8.86
C SER A 23 6.71 11.12 -7.72
N GLN A 24 6.92 9.83 -7.53
CA GLN A 24 7.80 9.26 -6.49
C GLN A 24 9.29 9.47 -6.75
N CYS A 25 9.68 9.80 -7.98
CA CYS A 25 11.07 10.01 -8.40
C CYS A 25 11.31 11.44 -8.91
N ARG A 26 10.43 12.39 -8.57
CA ARG A 26 10.43 13.75 -9.10
C ARG A 26 11.73 14.48 -8.82
N ASP A 27 12.19 14.46 -7.59
CA ASP A 27 13.39 15.19 -7.16
C ASP A 27 14.66 14.56 -7.74
N TRP A 28 14.68 13.24 -7.81
CA TRP A 28 15.78 12.52 -8.45
C TRP A 28 15.88 12.87 -9.94
N LEU A 29 14.75 12.80 -10.67
CA LEU A 29 14.67 13.14 -12.10
C LEU A 29 15.08 14.60 -12.35
N GLY A 30 14.61 15.53 -11.52
CA GLY A 30 14.97 16.95 -11.65
C GLY A 30 16.45 17.23 -11.49
N ARG A 31 17.15 16.45 -10.65
CA ARG A 31 18.60 16.60 -10.41
C ARG A 31 19.46 15.90 -11.45
N HIS A 32 19.08 14.70 -11.88
CA HIS A 32 19.95 13.84 -12.72
C HIS A 32 19.56 13.88 -14.20
N MET A 33 18.32 14.25 -14.51
CA MET A 33 17.79 14.26 -15.89
C MET A 33 17.02 15.55 -16.19
N PRO A 34 17.58 16.73 -15.95
CA PRO A 34 16.91 17.99 -16.20
C PRO A 34 16.62 18.13 -17.71
N GLY A 35 15.38 18.47 -18.06
CA GLY A 35 14.94 18.66 -19.43
C GLY A 35 14.51 17.40 -20.18
N THR A 36 14.64 16.21 -19.59
CA THR A 36 14.12 14.98 -20.20
C THR A 36 12.59 14.97 -20.18
N ARG A 37 11.99 14.60 -21.30
CA ARG A 37 10.52 14.52 -21.40
C ARG A 37 9.98 13.33 -20.62
N LEU A 38 9.16 13.58 -19.62
CA LEU A 38 8.43 12.55 -18.88
C LEU A 38 7.12 12.22 -19.60
N VAL A 39 6.87 10.93 -19.83
CA VAL A 39 5.68 10.45 -20.57
C VAL A 39 4.92 9.46 -19.70
N GLU A 40 3.67 9.77 -19.44
CA GLU A 40 2.79 8.94 -18.62
C GLU A 40 2.30 7.70 -19.39
N MET A 41 2.29 6.58 -18.70
CA MET A 41 1.87 5.27 -19.18
C MET A 41 0.88 4.64 -18.20
N ALA A 42 0.07 3.69 -18.69
CA ALA A 42 -0.90 2.98 -17.86
C ALA A 42 -0.26 2.11 -16.75
N SER A 43 0.97 1.60 -16.99
CA SER A 43 1.71 0.81 -15.99
C SER A 43 3.22 0.94 -16.20
N THR A 44 3.98 0.60 -15.14
CA THR A 44 5.45 0.55 -15.18
C THR A 44 5.95 -0.55 -16.13
N ALA A 45 5.23 -1.67 -16.23
CA ALA A 45 5.56 -2.75 -17.17
C ALA A 45 5.36 -2.32 -18.63
N ALA A 46 4.26 -1.62 -18.95
CA ALA A 46 4.03 -1.06 -20.27
C ALA A 46 5.11 0.00 -20.63
N ALA A 47 5.55 0.77 -19.66
CA ALA A 47 6.64 1.72 -19.82
C ALA A 47 7.97 1.02 -20.15
N ALA A 48 8.33 -0.05 -19.42
CA ALA A 48 9.52 -0.84 -19.69
C ALA A 48 9.46 -1.50 -21.09
N LYS A 49 8.33 -2.08 -21.46
CA LYS A 49 8.13 -2.63 -22.80
C LYS A 49 8.35 -1.57 -23.89
N LEU A 50 7.75 -0.40 -23.75
CA LEU A 50 7.91 0.67 -24.73
C LEU A 50 9.35 1.19 -24.80
N ALA A 51 10.04 1.28 -23.66
CA ALA A 51 11.45 1.67 -23.62
C ALA A 51 12.36 0.68 -24.34
N SER A 52 12.07 -0.63 -24.31
CA SER A 52 12.84 -1.64 -25.04
C SER A 52 12.68 -1.55 -26.54
N GLU A 53 11.59 -0.96 -27.03
CA GLU A 53 11.30 -0.80 -28.46
C GLU A 53 11.83 0.52 -29.04
N LYS A 54 12.25 1.47 -28.16
CA LYS A 54 12.65 2.83 -28.58
C LYS A 54 14.06 3.18 -28.12
N LYS A 55 14.95 3.44 -29.09
CA LYS A 55 16.30 3.94 -28.79
C LYS A 55 16.29 5.29 -28.06
N GLY A 56 17.22 5.49 -27.13
CA GLY A 56 17.34 6.72 -26.35
C GLY A 56 16.23 6.93 -25.31
N ALA A 57 15.40 5.93 -25.07
CA ALA A 57 14.35 5.96 -24.10
C ALA A 57 14.67 5.11 -22.87
N ALA A 58 14.14 5.54 -21.73
CA ALA A 58 14.19 4.75 -20.49
C ALA A 58 12.80 4.64 -19.85
N ALA A 59 12.68 3.76 -18.89
CA ALA A 59 11.49 3.65 -18.06
C ALA A 59 11.86 3.66 -16.57
N ILE A 60 10.97 4.19 -15.75
CA ILE A 60 10.99 3.93 -14.31
C ILE A 60 10.09 2.72 -14.06
N ALA A 61 10.72 1.63 -13.63
CA ALA A 61 10.07 0.36 -13.41
C ALA A 61 10.77 -0.45 -12.30
N SER A 62 10.24 -1.63 -11.97
CA SER A 62 10.97 -2.56 -11.11
C SER A 62 12.16 -3.18 -11.86
N ARG A 63 13.19 -3.57 -11.12
CA ARG A 63 14.33 -4.31 -11.67
C ARG A 63 13.88 -5.55 -12.46
N MET A 64 12.88 -6.26 -11.95
CA MET A 64 12.34 -7.44 -12.58
C MET A 64 11.71 -7.13 -13.96
N ALA A 65 11.01 -5.99 -14.09
CA ALA A 65 10.48 -5.56 -15.39
C ALA A 65 11.62 -5.22 -16.37
N GLY A 66 12.71 -4.61 -15.89
CA GLY A 66 13.91 -4.39 -16.70
C GLY A 66 14.43 -5.71 -17.29
N VAL A 67 14.68 -6.69 -16.44
CA VAL A 67 15.15 -8.02 -16.87
C VAL A 67 14.19 -8.68 -17.86
N GLN A 68 12.89 -8.63 -17.58
CA GLN A 68 11.86 -9.26 -18.44
C GLN A 68 11.84 -8.67 -19.87
N TYR A 69 12.12 -7.38 -20.02
CA TYR A 69 12.12 -6.71 -21.33
C TYR A 69 13.52 -6.48 -21.91
N GLY A 70 14.55 -7.12 -21.36
CA GLY A 70 15.93 -7.04 -21.87
C GLY A 70 16.52 -5.64 -21.75
N LEU A 71 16.14 -4.90 -20.72
CA LEU A 71 16.68 -3.57 -20.39
C LEU A 71 17.72 -3.67 -19.28
N ASP A 72 18.76 -2.85 -19.36
CA ASP A 72 19.73 -2.69 -18.30
C ASP A 72 19.18 -1.81 -17.18
N VAL A 73 19.56 -2.11 -15.94
CA VAL A 73 19.31 -1.24 -14.78
C VAL A 73 20.40 -0.17 -14.77
N ILE A 74 20.01 1.04 -15.13
CA ILE A 74 20.93 2.19 -15.22
C ILE A 74 21.18 2.77 -13.83
N GLU A 75 20.10 2.91 -13.04
CA GLU A 75 20.18 3.40 -11.66
C GLU A 75 19.10 2.71 -10.83
N SER A 76 19.42 2.38 -9.58
CA SER A 76 18.51 1.69 -8.65
C SER A 76 18.11 2.60 -7.52
N ASP A 77 16.95 2.29 -6.90
CA ASP A 77 16.45 2.96 -5.68
C ASP A 77 16.34 4.49 -5.85
N ILE A 78 15.78 4.92 -6.99
CA ILE A 78 15.67 6.32 -7.37
C ILE A 78 14.45 7.04 -6.77
N GLU A 79 13.69 6.37 -5.92
CA GLU A 79 12.57 6.98 -5.20
C GLU A 79 13.05 8.06 -4.24
N ASP A 80 12.37 9.20 -4.23
CA ASP A 80 12.66 10.32 -3.34
C ASP A 80 12.45 9.96 -1.87
N HIS A 81 11.51 9.03 -1.61
CA HIS A 81 11.19 8.52 -0.27
C HIS A 81 11.41 7.00 -0.19
N LYS A 82 12.36 6.57 0.62
CA LYS A 82 12.72 5.15 0.80
C LYS A 82 11.63 4.28 1.47
N ASN A 83 10.60 4.90 2.05
CA ASN A 83 9.53 4.20 2.78
C ASN A 83 8.32 3.85 1.90
N ASN A 84 8.48 3.81 0.58
CA ASN A 84 7.42 3.42 -0.32
C ASN A 84 7.24 1.89 -0.31
N THR A 85 6.33 1.41 0.53
CA THR A 85 6.03 -0.02 0.69
C THR A 85 4.63 -0.31 0.18
N THR A 86 4.51 -1.19 -0.81
CA THR A 86 3.22 -1.71 -1.25
C THR A 86 2.81 -2.88 -0.36
N ARG A 87 1.59 -2.82 0.15
CA ARG A 87 1.03 -3.90 0.98
C ARG A 87 0.17 -4.80 0.11
N PHE A 88 0.35 -6.10 0.30
CA PHE A 88 -0.46 -7.13 -0.32
C PHE A 88 -1.19 -7.91 0.77
N ALA A 89 -2.49 -8.14 0.59
CA ALA A 89 -3.27 -9.03 1.42
C ALA A 89 -3.36 -10.40 0.73
N VAL A 90 -3.02 -11.46 1.46
CA VAL A 90 -3.27 -12.83 1.01
C VAL A 90 -4.68 -13.21 1.47
N ILE A 91 -5.54 -13.51 0.51
CA ILE A 91 -6.92 -13.93 0.78
C ILE A 91 -6.94 -15.45 0.81
N GLY A 92 -7.51 -16.03 1.87
CA GLY A 92 -7.62 -17.47 2.07
C GLY A 92 -8.83 -17.85 2.92
N GLU A 93 -9.17 -19.12 2.95
CA GLU A 93 -10.32 -19.64 3.69
C GLU A 93 -10.05 -19.88 5.18
N SER A 94 -8.79 -19.85 5.60
CA SER A 94 -8.38 -20.10 6.99
C SER A 94 -7.42 -19.05 7.50
N SER A 95 -7.61 -18.64 8.77
CA SER A 95 -6.65 -17.80 9.47
C SER A 95 -5.40 -18.60 9.86
N PRO A 96 -4.19 -18.03 9.72
CA PRO A 96 -2.98 -18.63 10.24
C PRO A 96 -3.05 -18.83 11.76
N PRO A 97 -2.30 -19.81 12.31
CA PRO A 97 -2.21 -19.97 13.76
C PRO A 97 -1.56 -18.75 14.41
N LYS A 98 -1.93 -18.51 15.69
CA LYS A 98 -1.38 -17.42 16.49
C LYS A 98 0.14 -17.50 16.58
N SER A 99 0.79 -16.36 16.37
CA SER A 99 2.23 -16.16 16.55
C SER A 99 2.56 -15.22 17.71
N SER A 100 3.84 -14.87 17.86
CA SER A 100 4.29 -13.91 18.89
C SER A 100 4.07 -12.45 18.49
N ASN A 101 3.85 -12.17 17.21
CA ASN A 101 3.72 -10.81 16.68
C ASN A 101 2.68 -10.79 15.57
N ASP A 102 1.41 -10.73 15.97
CA ASP A 102 0.29 -10.77 15.06
C ASP A 102 -0.37 -9.40 14.92
N LYS A 103 -1.07 -9.23 13.81
CA LYS A 103 -2.04 -8.18 13.56
C LYS A 103 -3.40 -8.80 13.27
N THR A 104 -4.44 -8.05 13.60
CA THR A 104 -5.82 -8.37 13.20
C THR A 104 -6.33 -7.25 12.30
N SER A 105 -6.92 -7.63 11.18
CA SER A 105 -7.70 -6.74 10.31
C SER A 105 -9.17 -6.88 10.64
N LEU A 106 -9.83 -5.75 10.81
CA LEU A 106 -11.24 -5.63 11.16
C LEU A 106 -11.91 -4.61 10.24
N MET A 107 -13.11 -4.91 9.80
CA MET A 107 -14.02 -3.94 9.19
C MET A 107 -15.17 -3.69 10.16
N PHE A 108 -15.58 -2.42 10.32
CA PHE A 108 -16.77 -2.08 11.08
C PHE A 108 -17.52 -0.90 10.46
N GLU A 109 -18.81 -0.84 10.77
CA GLU A 109 -19.73 0.21 10.38
C GLU A 109 -20.23 0.94 11.62
N ILE A 110 -20.30 2.26 11.56
CA ILE A 110 -20.79 3.09 12.65
C ILE A 110 -21.95 3.97 12.17
N SER A 111 -22.87 4.26 13.09
CA SER A 111 -23.96 5.19 12.83
C SER A 111 -23.46 6.60 12.56
N HIS A 112 -24.12 7.32 11.65
CA HIS A 112 -23.78 8.69 11.33
C HIS A 112 -24.21 9.65 12.45
N ARG A 113 -23.40 9.76 13.48
CA ARG A 113 -23.58 10.68 14.61
C ARG A 113 -22.25 11.28 15.07
N PRO A 114 -22.28 12.49 15.66
CA PRO A 114 -21.08 13.07 16.26
C PRO A 114 -20.47 12.14 17.30
N GLY A 115 -19.14 11.93 17.23
CA GLY A 115 -18.39 11.13 18.19
C GLY A 115 -18.38 9.62 17.93
N ALA A 116 -19.16 9.06 16.99
CA ALA A 116 -19.26 7.61 16.79
C ALA A 116 -17.89 6.93 16.53
N LEU A 117 -17.03 7.55 15.71
CA LEU A 117 -15.69 7.03 15.50
C LEU A 117 -14.81 7.16 16.75
N ALA A 118 -14.97 8.23 17.52
CA ALA A 118 -14.22 8.41 18.76
C ALA A 118 -14.59 7.34 19.79
N ASP A 119 -15.86 6.97 19.88
CA ASP A 119 -16.32 5.89 20.77
C ASP A 119 -15.68 4.55 20.36
N ALA A 120 -15.67 4.24 19.05
CA ALA A 120 -14.99 3.03 18.55
C ALA A 120 -13.49 3.05 18.87
N MET A 121 -12.80 4.18 18.68
CA MET A 121 -11.37 4.30 19.03
C MET A 121 -11.12 4.19 20.53
N MET A 122 -12.08 4.59 21.36
CA MET A 122 -11.97 4.46 22.81
C MET A 122 -11.94 3.00 23.26
N ALA A 123 -12.66 2.09 22.60
CA ALA A 123 -12.60 0.65 22.87
C ALA A 123 -11.18 0.10 22.71
N PHE A 124 -10.48 0.47 21.63
CA PHE A 124 -9.07 0.08 21.43
C PHE A 124 -8.16 0.66 22.51
N LYS A 125 -8.33 1.94 22.84
CA LYS A 125 -7.55 2.60 23.90
C LYS A 125 -7.74 1.91 25.26
N THR A 126 -8.97 1.61 25.65
CA THR A 126 -9.31 0.95 26.92
C THR A 126 -8.67 -0.43 27.02
N CYS A 127 -8.65 -1.18 25.93
CA CYS A 127 -8.02 -2.49 25.83
C CYS A 127 -6.50 -2.43 25.63
N ARG A 128 -5.92 -1.22 25.49
CA ARG A 128 -4.48 -1.00 25.20
C ARG A 128 -4.02 -1.77 23.97
N LEU A 129 -4.81 -1.69 22.90
CA LEU A 129 -4.47 -2.20 21.58
C LEU A 129 -4.04 -1.05 20.68
N ASN A 130 -2.88 -1.20 20.06
CA ASN A 130 -2.33 -0.20 19.14
C ASN A 130 -2.88 -0.41 17.75
N LEU A 131 -3.53 0.64 17.19
CA LEU A 131 -3.92 0.65 15.79
C LEU A 131 -2.70 0.95 14.91
N THR A 132 -2.52 0.16 13.88
CA THR A 132 -1.40 0.31 12.94
C THR A 132 -1.84 0.85 11.58
N TRP A 133 -3.13 0.82 11.30
CA TRP A 133 -3.72 1.37 10.09
C TRP A 133 -5.21 1.63 10.26
N ILE A 134 -5.72 2.68 9.62
CA ILE A 134 -7.14 2.99 9.53
C ILE A 134 -7.44 3.64 8.18
N GLU A 135 -8.50 3.22 7.53
CA GLU A 135 -9.02 3.80 6.28
C GLU A 135 -10.53 3.75 6.28
N SER A 136 -11.16 4.77 5.71
CA SER A 136 -12.61 4.86 5.61
C SER A 136 -13.05 4.88 4.15
N PHE A 137 -14.14 4.16 3.87
CA PHE A 137 -14.76 4.15 2.55
C PHE A 137 -16.25 4.47 2.68
N PRO A 138 -16.80 5.31 1.81
CA PRO A 138 -18.22 5.58 1.79
C PRO A 138 -19.00 4.32 1.40
N MET A 139 -20.13 4.09 2.04
CA MET A 139 -21.04 3.01 1.67
C MET A 139 -21.75 3.33 0.35
N PRO A 140 -21.74 2.42 -0.64
CA PRO A 140 -22.35 2.68 -1.94
C PRO A 140 -23.87 2.94 -1.88
N GLU A 141 -24.55 2.34 -0.89
CA GLU A 141 -26.01 2.38 -0.76
C GLU A 141 -26.51 3.48 0.20
N SER A 142 -25.62 4.12 0.96
CA SER A 142 -25.95 5.14 1.94
C SER A 142 -25.15 6.41 1.73
N LYS A 143 -25.83 7.58 1.70
CA LYS A 143 -25.16 8.87 1.45
C LYS A 143 -24.26 9.36 2.60
N ASN A 144 -24.40 8.80 3.80
CA ASN A 144 -23.75 9.33 5.00
C ASN A 144 -23.13 8.26 5.91
N GLU A 145 -23.01 7.02 5.45
CA GLU A 145 -22.40 5.92 6.23
C GLU A 145 -21.07 5.50 5.65
N TYR A 146 -20.18 5.03 6.52
CA TYR A 146 -18.82 4.66 6.15
C TYR A 146 -18.47 3.29 6.73
N PHE A 147 -17.76 2.51 5.93
CA PHE A 147 -16.98 1.38 6.43
C PHE A 147 -15.63 1.90 6.92
N PHE A 148 -15.20 1.39 8.05
CA PHE A 148 -13.86 1.60 8.56
C PHE A 148 -13.11 0.29 8.52
N PHE A 149 -12.00 0.28 7.81
CA PHE A 149 -11.04 -0.81 7.88
C PHE A 149 -9.94 -0.39 8.84
N VAL A 150 -9.65 -1.24 9.82
CA VAL A 150 -8.58 -1.01 10.79
C VAL A 150 -7.69 -2.23 10.89
N GLU A 151 -6.41 -1.99 11.12
CA GLU A 151 -5.49 -2.99 11.60
C GLU A 151 -4.96 -2.62 12.97
N PHE A 152 -4.84 -3.60 13.82
CA PHE A 152 -4.29 -3.42 15.16
C PHE A 152 -3.44 -4.61 15.58
N GLU A 153 -2.55 -4.39 16.55
CA GLU A 153 -1.66 -5.40 17.07
C GLU A 153 -2.42 -6.42 17.94
N GLY A 154 -2.13 -7.69 17.72
CA GLY A 154 -2.69 -8.82 18.45
C GLY A 154 -3.49 -9.77 17.57
N HIS A 155 -3.71 -10.98 18.07
CA HIS A 155 -4.45 -12.04 17.41
C HIS A 155 -5.88 -12.11 17.96
N GLU A 156 -6.88 -12.43 17.13
CA GLU A 156 -8.29 -12.52 17.50
C GLU A 156 -8.57 -13.46 18.69
N SER A 157 -7.77 -14.51 18.86
CA SER A 157 -7.89 -15.43 19.99
C SER A 157 -7.39 -14.85 21.34
N SER A 158 -6.69 -13.72 21.33
CA SER A 158 -6.14 -13.14 22.57
C SER A 158 -7.23 -12.48 23.42
N PRO A 159 -7.12 -12.54 24.77
CA PRO A 159 -8.15 -11.96 25.65
C PRO A 159 -8.41 -10.48 25.42
N LYS A 160 -7.36 -9.68 25.12
CA LYS A 160 -7.50 -8.25 24.83
C LYS A 160 -8.31 -7.99 23.57
N VAL A 161 -8.05 -8.75 22.48
CA VAL A 161 -8.76 -8.62 21.23
C VAL A 161 -10.21 -9.07 21.37
N LYS A 162 -10.47 -10.18 22.04
CA LYS A 162 -11.84 -10.61 22.35
C LYS A 162 -12.64 -9.56 23.10
N ARG A 163 -11.99 -8.86 24.04
CA ARG A 163 -12.63 -7.78 24.79
C ARG A 163 -12.97 -6.60 23.90
N VAL A 164 -12.05 -6.12 23.06
CA VAL A 164 -12.35 -4.99 22.15
C VAL A 164 -13.44 -5.35 21.15
N LEU A 165 -13.44 -6.57 20.60
CA LEU A 165 -14.49 -7.02 19.69
C LEU A 165 -15.86 -7.00 20.37
N LYS A 166 -15.95 -7.42 21.64
CA LYS A 166 -17.19 -7.33 22.41
C LYS A 166 -17.63 -5.89 22.69
N GLU A 167 -16.69 -4.98 23.02
CA GLU A 167 -17.00 -3.56 23.21
C GLU A 167 -17.47 -2.91 21.89
N LEU A 168 -16.88 -3.30 20.74
CA LEU A 168 -17.32 -2.84 19.41
C LEU A 168 -18.71 -3.34 19.03
N GLU A 169 -19.10 -4.54 19.43
CA GLU A 169 -20.44 -5.10 19.17
C GLU A 169 -21.55 -4.19 19.72
N GLU A 170 -21.31 -3.50 20.83
CA GLU A 170 -22.29 -2.60 21.45
C GLU A 170 -22.39 -1.23 20.77
N ILE A 171 -21.36 -0.79 20.05
CA ILE A 171 -21.25 0.59 19.53
C ILE A 171 -21.19 0.68 18.00
N THR A 172 -21.07 -0.45 17.31
CA THR A 172 -21.05 -0.52 15.84
C THR A 172 -22.34 -1.14 15.32
N SER A 173 -22.78 -0.71 14.13
CA SER A 173 -23.93 -1.31 13.45
C SER A 173 -23.59 -2.72 12.94
N ARG A 174 -22.34 -2.92 12.57
CA ARG A 174 -21.78 -4.18 12.11
C ARG A 174 -20.29 -4.18 12.29
N HIS A 175 -19.72 -5.34 12.64
CA HIS A 175 -18.27 -5.54 12.55
C HIS A 175 -17.95 -6.95 12.04
N VAL A 176 -16.83 -7.08 11.35
CA VAL A 176 -16.35 -8.34 10.77
C VAL A 176 -14.84 -8.42 10.93
N VAL A 177 -14.37 -9.45 11.62
CA VAL A 177 -12.95 -9.79 11.65
C VAL A 177 -12.57 -10.39 10.30
N LEU A 178 -11.69 -9.71 9.57
CA LEU A 178 -11.22 -10.17 8.26
C LEU A 178 -10.13 -11.22 8.37
N GLY A 179 -9.41 -11.24 9.50
CA GLY A 179 -8.42 -12.25 9.83
C GLY A 179 -7.32 -11.72 10.75
N SER A 180 -6.65 -12.66 11.40
CA SER A 180 -5.43 -12.42 12.19
C SER A 180 -4.26 -13.13 11.51
N TYR A 181 -3.12 -12.47 11.42
CA TYR A 181 -1.96 -12.96 10.70
C TYR A 181 -0.65 -12.40 11.26
N PRO A 182 0.47 -13.11 11.08
CA PRO A 182 1.77 -12.62 11.51
C PRO A 182 2.14 -11.31 10.81
N ARG A 183 2.72 -10.39 11.57
CA ARG A 183 3.27 -9.13 11.03
C ARG A 183 4.50 -9.46 10.17
N SER A 184 4.38 -9.28 8.85
CA SER A 184 5.52 -9.43 7.95
C SER A 184 6.44 -8.22 7.99
N GLN A 185 7.72 -8.46 7.73
CA GLN A 185 8.69 -7.42 7.40
C GLN A 185 8.59 -7.11 5.90
N PRO A 186 8.89 -5.87 5.47
CA PRO A 186 9.04 -5.58 4.05
C PRO A 186 10.05 -6.53 3.42
N VAL A 187 9.71 -7.16 2.28
CA VAL A 187 10.66 -7.91 1.46
C VAL A 187 11.32 -6.94 0.49
N GLU A 188 12.66 -7.04 0.39
CA GLU A 188 13.45 -6.24 -0.54
C GLU A 188 13.32 -6.71 -1.99
#